data_6511196c4a4ec8c9d389990baff4ace8
#
_entry.id   6511196c4a4ec8c9d389990baff4ace8
#
_cell.length_a   1.000
_cell.length_b   1.000
_cell.length_c   1.000
_cell.angle_alpha   90.00
_cell.angle_beta   90.00
_cell.angle_gamma   90.00
#
_symmetry.space_group_name_H-M   'P 1'
#
loop_
_entity.id
_entity.type
_entity.pdbx_description
1 polymer ?
#
loop_
_entity_poly.entity_id
_entity_poly.type
_entity_poly.pdbx_seq_one_letter_code
_entity_poly.pdbx_strand_id
1 'polypeptide(L)'
;MAGLIPQDFIDDLIARADIVEVIGKRVQLKKAGREFKACCPFHDEKTPSFTVSPNKGFYHCFGCGAHGTAIGFLMEYEHMSFVEAIEAIANSMGVEVPRSESDKPARRYDELFSLMSNVERYFRDALRDNQPAVDYLKARGIDGPTAKRFGIGFAPGGWSNVLDKFGTTREAAERLLATGLIIRKDNGQHYDRFRERIIFPIRDSRGRTVGFGGRALGDGEPKYLNSPETVLFHKGRELYGLYEARQALRHIDQLVVVAVSYTHLRAHETGS
;
A
#
# COMPACT_ATOMS: atom_id res chain seq x y z
N MET A 1 4.29 -17.16 -0.84
CA MET A 1 3.10 -17.74 -1.50
C MET A 1 1.99 -17.62 -0.47
N ALA A 2 0.94 -16.86 -0.76
CA ALA A 2 -0.23 -16.75 0.09
C ALA A 2 -0.79 -18.15 0.32
N GLY A 3 -1.21 -18.47 1.57
CA GLY A 3 -1.87 -19.72 1.89
C GLY A 3 -2.99 -19.96 0.89
N LEU A 4 -2.92 -21.07 0.17
CA LEU A 4 -3.84 -21.35 -0.94
C LEU A 4 -5.25 -21.52 -0.38
N ILE A 5 -6.11 -20.55 -0.70
CA ILE A 5 -7.55 -20.81 -0.65
C ILE A 5 -7.80 -21.98 -1.62
N PRO A 6 -8.48 -23.06 -1.20
CA PRO A 6 -8.72 -24.21 -2.07
C PRO A 6 -9.36 -23.77 -3.39
N GLN A 7 -8.86 -24.28 -4.51
CA GLN A 7 -9.37 -23.92 -5.84
C GLN A 7 -10.85 -24.23 -5.98
N ASP A 8 -11.28 -25.37 -5.44
CA ASP A 8 -12.70 -25.79 -5.44
C ASP A 8 -13.60 -24.78 -4.73
N PHE A 9 -13.10 -24.15 -3.63
CA PHE A 9 -13.84 -23.09 -2.95
C PHE A 9 -13.93 -21.81 -3.78
N ILE A 10 -12.84 -21.45 -4.46
CA ILE A 10 -12.81 -20.28 -5.36
C ILE A 10 -13.80 -20.46 -6.50
N ASP A 11 -13.80 -21.64 -7.11
CA ASP A 11 -14.68 -21.98 -8.22
C ASP A 11 -16.16 -21.97 -7.78
N ASP A 12 -16.47 -22.54 -6.62
CA ASP A 12 -17.82 -22.49 -6.02
C ASP A 12 -18.24 -21.04 -5.67
N LEU A 13 -17.34 -20.25 -5.11
CA LEU A 13 -17.60 -18.86 -4.78
C LEU A 13 -17.90 -18.02 -6.03
N ILE A 14 -17.12 -18.19 -7.10
CA ILE A 14 -17.34 -17.49 -8.38
C ILE A 14 -18.67 -17.93 -9.01
N ALA A 15 -18.98 -19.23 -8.98
CA ALA A 15 -20.22 -19.75 -9.54
C ALA A 15 -21.48 -19.25 -8.82
N ARG A 16 -21.38 -18.96 -7.52
CA ARG A 16 -22.48 -18.51 -6.66
C ARG A 16 -22.56 -16.99 -6.52
N ALA A 17 -21.46 -16.28 -6.80
CA ALA A 17 -21.41 -14.82 -6.67
C ALA A 17 -22.31 -14.14 -7.70
N ASP A 18 -23.24 -13.31 -7.26
CA ASP A 18 -24.01 -12.44 -8.15
C ASP A 18 -23.14 -11.24 -8.58
N ILE A 19 -22.59 -11.31 -9.77
CA ILE A 19 -21.76 -10.24 -10.35
C ILE A 19 -22.51 -8.91 -10.43
N VAL A 20 -23.83 -8.93 -10.64
CA VAL A 20 -24.65 -7.71 -10.71
C VAL A 20 -24.75 -7.06 -9.34
N GLU A 21 -24.91 -7.83 -8.29
CA GLU A 21 -24.91 -7.32 -6.92
C GLU A 21 -23.54 -6.75 -6.53
N VAL A 22 -22.44 -7.48 -6.83
CA VAL A 22 -21.07 -7.05 -6.52
C VAL A 22 -20.74 -5.73 -7.21
N ILE A 23 -21.01 -5.62 -8.50
CA ILE A 23 -20.74 -4.40 -9.28
C ILE A 23 -21.77 -3.30 -8.96
N GLY A 24 -23.04 -3.65 -8.77
CA GLY A 24 -24.12 -2.71 -8.53
C GLY A 24 -24.00 -1.91 -7.23
N LYS A 25 -23.28 -2.43 -6.22
CA LYS A 25 -22.93 -1.69 -4.99
C LYS A 25 -21.96 -0.51 -5.25
N ARG A 26 -21.30 -0.47 -6.43
CA ARG A 26 -20.23 0.48 -6.78
C ARG A 26 -20.53 1.31 -8.01
N VAL A 27 -21.23 0.70 -8.97
CA VAL A 27 -21.55 1.29 -10.27
C VAL A 27 -23.05 1.22 -10.47
N GLN A 28 -23.67 2.34 -10.86
CA GLN A 28 -25.11 2.40 -11.12
C GLN A 28 -25.47 1.63 -12.39
N LEU A 29 -25.82 0.37 -12.24
CA LEU A 29 -26.22 -0.52 -13.33
C LEU A 29 -27.67 -0.28 -13.75
N LYS A 30 -27.93 -0.20 -15.06
CA LYS A 30 -29.27 -0.14 -15.64
C LYS A 30 -29.56 -1.43 -16.40
N LYS A 31 -30.72 -2.04 -16.16
CA LYS A 31 -31.13 -3.26 -16.86
C LYS A 31 -31.34 -3.00 -18.36
N ALA A 32 -30.74 -3.82 -19.19
CA ALA A 32 -30.83 -3.75 -20.66
C ALA A 32 -31.08 -5.16 -21.22
N GLY A 33 -32.34 -5.57 -21.22
CA GLY A 33 -32.74 -6.92 -21.64
C GLY A 33 -32.27 -7.99 -20.61
N ARG A 34 -31.42 -8.91 -21.06
CA ARG A 34 -30.85 -9.97 -20.22
C ARG A 34 -29.55 -9.54 -19.52
N GLU A 35 -29.03 -8.38 -19.82
CA GLU A 35 -27.76 -7.84 -19.31
C GLU A 35 -28.01 -6.52 -18.59
N PHE A 36 -26.96 -6.02 -17.94
CA PHE A 36 -26.94 -4.70 -17.31
C PHE A 36 -25.88 -3.83 -17.97
N LYS A 37 -26.15 -2.51 -18.05
CA LYS A 37 -25.25 -1.54 -18.68
C LYS A 37 -25.00 -0.34 -17.76
N ALA A 38 -23.80 0.23 -17.87
CA ALA A 38 -23.40 1.47 -17.21
C ALA A 38 -22.36 2.21 -18.04
N CYS A 39 -22.07 3.47 -17.70
CA CYS A 39 -20.82 4.08 -18.10
C CYS A 39 -19.67 3.36 -17.39
N CYS A 40 -18.57 3.16 -18.09
CA CYS A 40 -17.44 2.38 -17.61
C CYS A 40 -16.75 3.06 -16.42
N PRO A 41 -16.47 2.36 -15.33
CA PRO A 41 -15.73 2.93 -14.20
C PRO A 41 -14.23 2.99 -14.43
N PHE A 42 -13.71 2.40 -15.53
CA PHE A 42 -12.28 2.32 -15.84
C PHE A 42 -11.82 3.34 -16.88
N HIS A 43 -12.73 4.02 -17.56
CA HIS A 43 -12.44 5.12 -18.49
C HIS A 43 -13.61 6.09 -18.59
N ASP A 44 -13.33 7.32 -18.98
CA ASP A 44 -14.34 8.35 -19.13
C ASP A 44 -15.15 8.15 -20.42
N GLU A 45 -16.47 8.07 -20.28
CA GLU A 45 -17.39 7.99 -21.41
C GLU A 45 -18.75 8.64 -21.08
N LYS A 46 -19.46 9.09 -22.12
CA LYS A 46 -20.80 9.66 -21.98
C LYS A 46 -21.92 8.67 -22.34
N THR A 47 -21.58 7.63 -23.07
CA THR A 47 -22.53 6.59 -23.53
C THR A 47 -22.16 5.26 -22.90
N PRO A 48 -23.14 4.53 -22.29
CA PRO A 48 -22.85 3.29 -21.58
C PRO A 48 -22.28 2.21 -22.51
N SER A 49 -21.02 1.85 -22.31
CA SER A 49 -20.35 0.74 -23.01
C SER A 49 -19.96 -0.42 -22.11
N PHE A 50 -20.09 -0.24 -20.80
CA PHE A 50 -19.81 -1.27 -19.80
C PHE A 50 -21.02 -2.19 -19.65
N THR A 51 -20.85 -3.48 -19.94
CA THR A 51 -21.92 -4.48 -19.91
C THR A 51 -21.60 -5.54 -18.89
N VAL A 52 -22.58 -5.91 -18.06
CA VAL A 52 -22.49 -6.99 -17.07
C VAL A 52 -23.49 -8.08 -17.45
N SER A 53 -23.00 -9.29 -17.63
CA SER A 53 -23.80 -10.46 -17.99
C SER A 53 -23.96 -11.39 -16.78
N PRO A 54 -25.15 -11.41 -16.12
CA PRO A 54 -25.37 -12.27 -14.96
C PRO A 54 -25.24 -13.75 -15.31
N ASN A 55 -25.77 -14.17 -16.47
CA ASN A 55 -25.76 -15.57 -16.88
C ASN A 55 -24.36 -16.11 -17.19
N LYS A 56 -23.44 -15.24 -17.58
CA LYS A 56 -22.07 -15.59 -17.93
C LYS A 56 -21.09 -15.31 -16.78
N GLY A 57 -21.54 -14.59 -15.74
CA GLY A 57 -20.72 -14.26 -14.57
C GLY A 57 -19.53 -13.32 -14.87
N PHE A 58 -19.64 -12.51 -15.95
CA PHE A 58 -18.56 -11.58 -16.29
C PHE A 58 -19.05 -10.21 -16.75
N TYR A 59 -18.15 -9.22 -16.73
CA TYR A 59 -18.34 -7.90 -17.31
C TYR A 59 -17.40 -7.68 -18.50
N HIS A 60 -17.81 -6.84 -19.43
CA HIS A 60 -16.99 -6.39 -20.54
C HIS A 60 -17.33 -4.93 -20.91
N CYS A 61 -16.32 -4.11 -21.08
CA CYS A 61 -16.44 -2.76 -21.60
C CYS A 61 -16.08 -2.74 -23.10
N PHE A 62 -17.03 -2.37 -23.94
CA PHE A 62 -16.82 -2.26 -25.39
C PHE A 62 -16.05 -0.99 -25.79
N GLY A 63 -15.84 -0.04 -24.86
CA GLY A 63 -15.05 1.18 -25.08
C GLY A 63 -13.56 0.95 -24.86
N CYS A 64 -13.16 0.49 -23.67
CA CYS A 64 -11.74 0.32 -23.31
C CYS A 64 -11.25 -1.14 -23.28
N GLY A 65 -12.14 -2.13 -23.48
CA GLY A 65 -11.79 -3.54 -23.45
C GLY A 65 -11.61 -4.14 -22.06
N ALA A 66 -11.83 -3.40 -20.98
CA ALA A 66 -11.79 -3.93 -19.61
C ALA A 66 -12.81 -5.06 -19.45
N HIS A 67 -12.40 -6.19 -18.91
CA HIS A 67 -13.25 -7.37 -18.75
C HIS A 67 -12.81 -8.25 -17.57
N GLY A 68 -13.73 -9.00 -16.99
CA GLY A 68 -13.39 -9.91 -15.91
C GLY A 68 -14.60 -10.47 -15.16
N THR A 69 -14.30 -11.25 -14.12
CA THR A 69 -15.28 -11.79 -13.17
C THR A 69 -15.53 -10.79 -12.02
N ALA A 70 -16.42 -11.13 -11.08
CA ALA A 70 -16.65 -10.35 -9.87
C ALA A 70 -15.34 -10.11 -9.06
N ILE A 71 -14.48 -11.14 -8.96
CA ILE A 71 -13.17 -11.03 -8.31
C ILE A 71 -12.28 -10.05 -9.08
N GLY A 72 -12.16 -10.22 -10.41
CA GLY A 72 -11.37 -9.34 -11.27
C GLY A 72 -11.82 -7.88 -11.17
N PHE A 73 -13.13 -7.64 -11.09
CA PHE A 73 -13.69 -6.29 -10.90
C PHE A 73 -13.22 -5.65 -9.59
N LEU A 74 -13.30 -6.37 -8.46
CA LEU A 74 -12.85 -5.85 -7.16
C LEU A 74 -11.34 -5.58 -7.14
N MET A 75 -10.56 -6.45 -7.77
CA MET A 75 -9.11 -6.25 -7.88
C MET A 75 -8.76 -5.01 -8.69
N GLU A 76 -9.45 -4.74 -9.77
CA GLU A 76 -9.17 -3.64 -10.68
C GLU A 76 -9.77 -2.31 -10.17
N TYR A 77 -11.02 -2.33 -9.70
CA TYR A 77 -11.76 -1.15 -9.29
C TYR A 77 -11.40 -0.66 -7.88
N GLU A 78 -11.29 -1.57 -6.91
CA GLU A 78 -10.94 -1.26 -5.52
C GLU A 78 -9.47 -1.54 -5.18
N HIS A 79 -8.67 -1.97 -6.17
CA HIS A 79 -7.26 -2.32 -5.99
C HIS A 79 -7.02 -3.40 -4.90
N MET A 80 -7.99 -4.29 -4.75
CA MET A 80 -7.89 -5.39 -3.81
C MET A 80 -6.90 -6.45 -4.30
N SER A 81 -6.20 -7.12 -3.37
CA SER A 81 -5.51 -8.35 -3.71
C SER A 81 -6.52 -9.46 -3.99
N PHE A 82 -6.07 -10.52 -4.66
CA PHE A 82 -6.92 -11.68 -4.96
C PHE A 82 -7.61 -12.27 -3.71
N VAL A 83 -6.87 -12.40 -2.61
CA VAL A 83 -7.39 -12.91 -1.33
C VAL A 83 -8.47 -12.01 -0.76
N GLU A 84 -8.24 -10.70 -0.74
CA GLU A 84 -9.21 -9.72 -0.21
C GLU A 84 -10.47 -9.65 -1.07
N ALA A 85 -10.36 -9.77 -2.39
CA ALA A 85 -11.52 -9.83 -3.26
C ALA A 85 -12.36 -11.08 -3.00
N ILE A 86 -11.72 -12.24 -2.75
CA ILE A 86 -12.41 -13.48 -2.33
C ILE A 86 -13.08 -13.28 -0.98
N GLU A 87 -12.40 -12.72 0.01
CA GLU A 87 -12.95 -12.46 1.34
C GLU A 87 -14.13 -11.49 1.29
N ALA A 88 -14.05 -10.44 0.49
CA ALA A 88 -15.14 -9.48 0.32
C ALA A 88 -16.40 -10.12 -0.28
N ILE A 89 -16.23 -10.99 -1.29
CA ILE A 89 -17.34 -11.73 -1.91
C ILE A 89 -17.90 -12.75 -0.91
N ALA A 90 -17.06 -13.55 -0.25
CA ALA A 90 -17.46 -14.54 0.72
C ALA A 90 -18.24 -13.91 1.87
N ASN A 91 -17.76 -12.81 2.43
CA ASN A 91 -18.42 -12.03 3.47
C ASN A 91 -19.80 -11.52 3.02
N SER A 92 -19.92 -11.05 1.76
CA SER A 92 -21.20 -10.57 1.22
C SER A 92 -22.25 -11.71 1.10
N MET A 93 -21.78 -12.93 0.98
CA MET A 93 -22.61 -14.15 0.88
C MET A 93 -22.80 -14.85 2.22
N GLY A 94 -22.20 -14.35 3.31
CA GLY A 94 -22.23 -14.99 4.64
C GLY A 94 -21.48 -16.34 4.68
N VAL A 95 -20.51 -16.54 3.81
CA VAL A 95 -19.71 -17.78 3.70
C VAL A 95 -18.33 -17.53 4.32
N GLU A 96 -17.91 -18.39 5.24
CA GLU A 96 -16.54 -18.35 5.74
C GLU A 96 -15.57 -18.93 4.71
N VAL A 97 -14.49 -18.18 4.43
CA VAL A 97 -13.41 -18.68 3.55
C VAL A 97 -12.70 -19.82 4.30
N PRO A 98 -12.70 -21.06 3.77
CA PRO A 98 -11.99 -22.15 4.40
C PRO A 98 -10.50 -21.82 4.42
N ARG A 99 -10.01 -21.58 5.62
CA ARG A 99 -8.59 -21.36 5.85
C ARG A 99 -7.98 -22.72 6.17
N SER A 100 -7.21 -23.26 5.24
CA SER A 100 -6.32 -24.38 5.60
C SER A 100 -5.49 -23.95 6.81
N GLU A 101 -5.06 -24.87 7.66
CA GLU A 101 -4.31 -24.60 8.93
C GLU A 101 -3.10 -23.65 8.83
N SER A 102 -2.93 -22.97 7.71
CA SER A 102 -1.97 -21.90 7.43
C SER A 102 -2.53 -20.50 7.68
N ASP A 103 -3.39 -20.28 8.66
CA ASP A 103 -3.82 -18.93 9.12
C ASP A 103 -2.65 -18.03 9.57
N LYS A 104 -1.49 -18.62 9.71
CA LYS A 104 -0.24 -17.92 10.04
C LYS A 104 0.21 -16.86 9.01
N PRO A 105 0.07 -17.01 7.66
CA PRO A 105 0.57 -16.00 6.72
C PRO A 105 -0.26 -14.71 6.72
N ALA A 106 -1.58 -14.76 6.60
CA ALA A 106 -2.41 -13.55 6.52
C ALA A 106 -2.31 -12.72 7.80
N ARG A 107 -2.49 -13.34 8.97
CA ARG A 107 -2.29 -12.70 10.27
C ARG A 107 -0.86 -12.16 10.44
N ARG A 108 0.14 -12.85 9.91
CA ARG A 108 1.53 -12.39 9.92
C ARG A 108 1.71 -11.11 9.09
N TYR A 109 1.06 -11.00 7.92
CA TYR A 109 1.10 -9.77 7.12
C TYR A 109 0.44 -8.60 7.83
N ASP A 110 -0.72 -8.80 8.45
CA ASP A 110 -1.42 -7.76 9.22
C ASP A 110 -0.57 -7.28 10.41
N GLU A 111 0.11 -8.20 11.10
CA GLU A 111 1.04 -7.85 12.18
C GLU A 111 2.23 -7.04 11.65
N LEU A 112 2.77 -7.38 10.47
CA LEU A 112 3.87 -6.63 9.85
C LEU A 112 3.42 -5.23 9.41
N PHE A 113 2.23 -5.06 8.80
CA PHE A 113 1.69 -3.74 8.46
C PHE A 113 1.43 -2.90 9.72
N SER A 114 0.88 -3.49 10.76
CA SER A 114 0.67 -2.83 12.05
C SER A 114 1.99 -2.36 12.67
N LEU A 115 3.04 -3.20 12.61
CA LEU A 115 4.39 -2.84 13.04
C LEU A 115 4.93 -1.65 12.24
N MET A 116 4.86 -1.69 10.90
CA MET A 116 5.33 -0.60 10.04
C MET A 116 4.62 0.73 10.34
N SER A 117 3.30 0.69 10.54
CA SER A 117 2.51 1.87 10.91
C SER A 117 2.90 2.43 12.29
N ASN A 118 3.17 1.55 13.26
CA ASN A 118 3.62 1.98 14.59
C ASN A 118 5.02 2.59 14.57
N VAL A 119 5.93 2.04 13.77
CA VAL A 119 7.29 2.59 13.58
C VAL A 119 7.24 3.91 12.81
N GLU A 120 6.37 4.06 11.79
CA GLU A 120 6.14 5.35 11.13
C GLU A 120 5.69 6.40 12.14
N ARG A 121 4.72 6.08 13.01
CA ARG A 121 4.24 6.99 14.04
C ARG A 121 5.38 7.39 15.00
N TYR A 122 6.17 6.43 15.43
CA TYR A 122 7.33 6.67 16.27
C TYR A 122 8.32 7.66 15.62
N PHE A 123 8.66 7.48 14.35
CA PHE A 123 9.55 8.40 13.64
C PHE A 123 8.93 9.80 13.47
N ARG A 124 7.61 9.90 13.24
CA ARG A 124 6.92 11.19 13.17
C ARG A 124 6.95 11.93 14.51
N ASP A 125 6.74 11.21 15.60
CA ASP A 125 6.78 11.81 16.94
C ASP A 125 8.21 12.26 17.26
N ALA A 126 9.22 11.42 16.97
CA ALA A 126 10.62 11.79 17.16
C ALA A 126 11.06 13.01 16.32
N LEU A 127 10.44 13.25 15.15
CA LEU A 127 10.69 14.46 14.37
C LEU A 127 10.24 15.72 15.10
N ARG A 128 9.10 15.69 15.79
CA ARG A 128 8.58 16.84 16.53
C ARG A 128 9.50 17.28 17.66
N ASP A 129 10.18 16.32 18.26
CA ASP A 129 11.07 16.52 19.40
C ASP A 129 12.51 16.82 18.96
N ASN A 130 12.80 16.86 17.65
CA ASN A 130 14.14 17.09 17.11
C ASN A 130 14.20 18.39 16.28
N GLN A 131 14.54 19.49 16.94
CA GLN A 131 14.63 20.80 16.30
C GLN A 131 15.58 20.86 15.11
N PRO A 132 16.81 20.27 15.15
CA PRO A 132 17.71 20.24 13.99
C PRO A 132 17.10 19.55 12.76
N ALA A 133 16.34 18.47 12.94
CA ALA A 133 15.65 17.80 11.86
C ALA A 133 14.52 18.65 11.27
N VAL A 134 13.77 19.34 12.13
CA VAL A 134 12.71 20.27 11.72
C VAL A 134 13.30 21.45 10.92
N ASP A 135 14.38 22.05 11.40
CA ASP A 135 15.04 23.19 10.73
C ASP A 135 15.64 22.77 9.39
N TYR A 136 16.21 21.55 9.32
CA TYR A 136 16.67 20.97 8.09
C TYR A 136 15.56 20.85 7.03
N LEU A 137 14.36 20.37 7.42
CA LEU A 137 13.21 20.25 6.51
C LEU A 137 12.71 21.62 6.06
N LYS A 138 12.60 22.59 7.00
CA LYS A 138 12.20 23.98 6.68
C LYS A 138 13.18 24.64 5.70
N ALA A 139 14.48 24.48 5.90
CA ALA A 139 15.51 25.02 4.99
C ALA A 139 15.40 24.43 3.59
N ARG A 140 14.73 23.29 3.42
CA ARG A 140 14.44 22.65 2.14
C ARG A 140 13.04 22.95 1.59
N GLY A 141 12.30 23.86 2.22
CA GLY A 141 10.97 24.24 1.79
C GLY A 141 9.87 23.23 2.15
N ILE A 142 10.14 22.30 3.07
CA ILE A 142 9.14 21.34 3.55
C ILE A 142 8.54 21.90 4.85
N ASP A 143 7.29 22.31 4.76
CA ASP A 143 6.53 22.82 5.89
C ASP A 143 5.87 21.69 6.71
N GLY A 144 5.27 22.04 7.84
CA GLY A 144 4.59 21.10 8.72
C GLY A 144 3.43 20.35 8.07
N PRO A 145 2.52 21.04 7.33
CA PRO A 145 1.46 20.39 6.57
C PRO A 145 1.97 19.35 5.56
N THR A 146 3.02 19.70 4.80
CA THR A 146 3.65 18.78 3.86
C THR A 146 4.29 17.58 4.57
N ALA A 147 5.07 17.83 5.63
CA ALA A 147 5.67 16.76 6.41
C ALA A 147 4.61 15.81 6.99
N LYS A 148 3.47 16.34 7.46
CA LYS A 148 2.34 15.55 7.95
C LYS A 148 1.68 14.74 6.84
N ARG A 149 1.43 15.34 5.66
CA ARG A 149 0.81 14.68 4.49
C ARG A 149 1.62 13.47 4.05
N PHE A 150 2.93 13.63 3.93
CA PHE A 150 3.83 12.57 3.49
C PHE A 150 4.32 11.65 4.63
N GLY A 151 3.90 11.89 5.87
CA GLY A 151 4.29 11.09 7.02
C GLY A 151 5.78 11.17 7.36
N ILE A 152 6.45 12.27 6.97
CA ILE A 152 7.88 12.44 7.18
C ILE A 152 8.19 12.37 8.67
N GLY A 153 9.25 11.64 9.02
CA GLY A 153 9.71 11.41 10.37
C GLY A 153 11.21 11.60 10.54
N PHE A 154 11.69 11.27 11.72
CA PHE A 154 13.11 11.25 12.05
C PHE A 154 13.46 9.99 12.82
N ALA A 155 14.48 9.27 12.37
CA ALA A 155 15.06 8.16 13.12
C ALA A 155 16.15 8.72 14.04
N PRO A 156 15.97 8.63 15.36
CA PRO A 156 16.97 9.13 16.31
C PRO A 156 18.33 8.47 16.17
N GLY A 157 19.38 9.15 16.62
CA GLY A 157 20.72 8.59 16.76
C GLY A 157 20.72 7.46 17.78
N GLY A 158 21.76 6.61 17.73
CA GLY A 158 21.85 5.40 18.57
C GLY A 158 21.65 4.13 17.78
N TRP A 159 21.89 2.98 18.43
CA TRP A 159 21.99 1.69 17.72
C TRP A 159 20.74 0.82 17.81
N SER A 160 19.84 1.07 18.77
CA SER A 160 18.77 0.13 19.13
C SER A 160 17.42 0.77 19.49
N ASN A 161 17.16 2.02 19.09
CA ASN A 161 15.92 2.73 19.47
C ASN A 161 14.64 1.99 19.02
N VAL A 162 14.62 1.53 17.76
CA VAL A 162 13.49 0.77 17.20
C VAL A 162 13.48 -0.63 17.79
N LEU A 163 14.65 -1.26 17.90
CA LEU A 163 14.80 -2.59 18.49
C LEU A 163 14.32 -2.61 19.95
N ASP A 164 14.76 -1.66 20.78
CA ASP A 164 14.40 -1.59 22.19
C ASP A 164 12.90 -1.34 22.40
N LYS A 165 12.31 -0.52 21.54
CA LYS A 165 10.89 -0.18 21.63
C LYS A 165 9.95 -1.25 21.10
N PHE A 166 10.30 -1.90 19.99
CA PHE A 166 9.41 -2.79 19.24
C PHE A 166 9.90 -4.24 19.17
N GLY A 167 11.14 -4.52 19.55
CA GLY A 167 11.78 -5.85 19.46
C GLY A 167 11.96 -6.55 20.80
N THR A 168 11.06 -6.33 21.77
CA THR A 168 11.18 -6.81 23.16
C THR A 168 11.10 -8.33 23.31
N THR A 169 10.60 -9.04 22.32
CA THR A 169 10.57 -10.52 22.26
C THR A 169 11.32 -11.01 21.03
N ARG A 170 11.68 -12.29 21.02
CA ARG A 170 12.33 -12.91 19.87
C ARG A 170 11.45 -12.81 18.60
N GLU A 171 10.16 -13.08 18.72
CA GLU A 171 9.22 -13.00 17.61
C GLU A 171 9.07 -11.56 17.10
N ALA A 172 9.10 -10.57 18.01
CA ALA A 172 9.05 -9.16 17.64
C ALA A 172 10.33 -8.73 16.91
N ALA A 173 11.50 -9.17 17.36
CA ALA A 173 12.77 -8.93 16.66
C ALA A 173 12.81 -9.59 15.27
N GLU A 174 12.29 -10.80 15.12
CA GLU A 174 12.17 -11.47 13.83
C GLU A 174 11.22 -10.69 12.86
N ARG A 175 10.14 -10.09 13.36
CA ARG A 175 9.29 -9.20 12.56
C ARG A 175 10.01 -7.94 12.12
N LEU A 176 10.82 -7.32 12.98
CA LEU A 176 11.67 -6.17 12.63
C LEU A 176 12.71 -6.54 11.55
N LEU A 177 13.30 -7.72 11.64
CA LEU A 177 14.20 -8.24 10.60
C LEU A 177 13.46 -8.47 9.27
N ALA A 178 12.30 -9.12 9.32
CA ALA A 178 11.49 -9.40 8.14
C ALA A 178 11.03 -8.15 7.39
N THR A 179 10.86 -7.02 8.10
CA THR A 179 10.49 -5.71 7.53
C THR A 179 11.71 -4.83 7.22
N GLY A 180 12.93 -5.31 7.48
CA GLY A 180 14.16 -4.59 7.19
C GLY A 180 14.38 -3.36 8.07
N LEU A 181 13.74 -3.27 9.23
CA LEU A 181 13.89 -2.17 10.19
C LEU A 181 15.15 -2.31 11.03
N ILE A 182 15.61 -3.54 11.24
CA ILE A 182 16.88 -3.86 11.91
C ILE A 182 17.76 -4.72 11.01
N ILE A 183 19.02 -4.78 11.36
CA ILE A 183 20.06 -5.58 10.68
C ILE A 183 20.66 -6.54 11.70
N ARG A 184 20.90 -7.78 11.26
CA ARG A 184 21.67 -8.77 12.03
C ARG A 184 23.13 -8.69 11.61
N LYS A 185 24.04 -8.58 12.59
CA LYS A 185 25.49 -8.71 12.40
C LYS A 185 25.91 -10.19 12.36
N ASP A 186 27.09 -10.45 11.85
CA ASP A 186 27.67 -11.81 11.80
C ASP A 186 27.81 -12.47 13.20
N ASN A 187 27.97 -11.66 14.23
CA ASN A 187 28.00 -12.11 15.63
C ASN A 187 26.60 -12.33 16.25
N GLY A 188 25.53 -12.24 15.46
CA GLY A 188 24.14 -12.42 15.88
C GLY A 188 23.48 -11.23 16.55
N GLN A 189 24.19 -10.14 16.84
CA GLN A 189 23.62 -8.93 17.40
C GLN A 189 22.76 -8.20 16.38
N HIS A 190 21.71 -7.52 16.84
CA HIS A 190 20.83 -6.71 16.04
C HIS A 190 21.06 -5.22 16.28
N TYR A 191 20.80 -4.39 15.27
CA TYR A 191 20.85 -2.94 15.38
C TYR A 191 19.89 -2.29 14.38
N ASP A 192 19.46 -1.08 14.67
CA ASP A 192 18.54 -0.31 13.84
C ASP A 192 19.16 0.02 12.48
N ARG A 193 18.38 -0.20 11.41
CA ARG A 193 18.81 0.15 10.05
C ARG A 193 18.90 1.66 9.85
N PHE A 194 17.91 2.39 10.33
CA PHE A 194 17.83 3.83 10.20
C PHE A 194 18.25 4.51 11.49
N ARG A 195 19.28 5.35 11.41
CA ARG A 195 19.84 6.08 12.55
C ARG A 195 20.25 7.47 12.08
N GLU A 196 19.86 8.51 12.83
CA GLU A 196 20.15 9.92 12.56
C GLU A 196 19.79 10.33 11.11
N ARG A 197 18.54 9.99 10.72
CA ARG A 197 18.05 10.19 9.36
C ARG A 197 16.65 10.79 9.35
N ILE A 198 16.42 11.71 8.41
CA ILE A 198 15.06 12.04 8.00
C ILE A 198 14.48 10.82 7.31
N ILE A 199 13.26 10.46 7.68
CA ILE A 199 12.57 9.26 7.23
C ILE A 199 11.38 9.64 6.34
N PHE A 200 11.29 8.96 5.20
CA PHE A 200 10.22 9.06 4.23
C PHE A 200 9.53 7.70 4.14
N PRO A 201 8.28 7.54 4.63
CA PRO A 201 7.57 6.28 4.50
C PRO A 201 7.21 6.02 3.04
N ILE A 202 7.48 4.81 2.58
CA ILE A 202 7.07 4.34 1.25
C ILE A 202 5.75 3.60 1.44
N ARG A 203 4.73 4.02 0.69
CA ARG A 203 3.37 3.49 0.81
C ARG A 203 2.95 2.73 -0.44
N ASP A 204 2.20 1.67 -0.21
CA ASP A 204 1.54 0.94 -1.29
C ASP A 204 0.32 1.72 -1.83
N SER A 205 -0.35 1.19 -2.83
CA SER A 205 -1.54 1.79 -3.45
C SER A 205 -2.71 2.03 -2.48
N ARG A 206 -2.72 1.39 -1.30
CA ARG A 206 -3.71 1.51 -0.23
C ARG A 206 -3.29 2.47 0.89
N GLY A 207 -2.11 3.06 0.79
CA GLY A 207 -1.55 3.95 1.80
C GLY A 207 -0.93 3.24 3.01
N ARG A 208 -0.75 1.91 2.95
CA ARG A 208 -0.07 1.16 4.01
C ARG A 208 1.44 1.33 3.85
N THR A 209 2.13 1.59 4.94
CA THR A 209 3.60 1.71 4.93
C THR A 209 4.25 0.35 4.71
N VAL A 210 4.99 0.21 3.62
CA VAL A 210 5.67 -1.03 3.21
C VAL A 210 7.19 -0.95 3.38
N GLY A 211 7.75 0.26 3.44
CA GLY A 211 9.18 0.51 3.60
C GLY A 211 9.46 1.95 3.99
N PHE A 212 10.73 2.26 4.09
CA PHE A 212 11.21 3.61 4.38
C PHE A 212 12.41 3.97 3.51
N GLY A 213 12.47 5.25 3.12
CA GLY A 213 13.67 5.91 2.66
C GLY A 213 14.25 6.77 3.77
N GLY A 214 15.56 6.78 3.94
CA GLY A 214 16.24 7.57 4.96
C GLY A 214 17.32 8.45 4.36
N ARG A 215 17.34 9.75 4.73
CA ARG A 215 18.40 10.67 4.37
C ARG A 215 19.18 11.09 5.61
N ALA A 216 20.49 10.93 5.62
CA ALA A 216 21.33 11.37 6.73
C ALA A 216 21.14 12.86 7.02
N LEU A 217 21.02 13.25 8.29
CA LEU A 217 20.86 14.63 8.71
C LEU A 217 22.20 15.40 8.62
N GLY A 218 23.31 14.74 8.95
CA GLY A 218 24.69 15.25 8.83
C GLY A 218 25.49 14.50 7.77
N ASP A 219 26.77 14.25 8.06
CA ASP A 219 27.75 13.60 7.18
C ASP A 219 27.69 12.05 7.22
N GLY A 220 26.60 11.49 7.76
CA GLY A 220 26.42 10.04 7.88
C GLY A 220 26.38 9.33 6.53
N GLU A 221 27.20 8.30 6.37
CA GLU A 221 27.23 7.46 5.18
C GLU A 221 26.40 6.18 5.34
N PRO A 222 25.75 5.70 4.28
CA PRO A 222 25.50 6.35 3.01
C PRO A 222 24.53 7.54 3.19
N LYS A 223 24.67 8.59 2.39
CA LYS A 223 23.78 9.77 2.45
C LYS A 223 22.31 9.42 2.30
N TYR A 224 21.99 8.45 1.46
CA TYR A 224 20.64 7.91 1.26
C TYR A 224 20.63 6.41 1.52
N LEU A 225 19.61 5.95 2.24
CA LEU A 225 19.43 4.56 2.61
C LEU A 225 17.95 4.19 2.45
N ASN A 226 17.65 3.14 1.72
CA ASN A 226 16.29 2.63 1.58
C ASN A 226 16.14 1.29 2.30
N SER A 227 14.89 0.93 2.59
CA SER A 227 14.55 -0.43 3.00
C SER A 227 15.09 -1.44 1.99
N PRO A 228 15.54 -2.62 2.42
CA PRO A 228 15.87 -3.71 1.52
C PRO A 228 14.60 -4.29 0.88
N GLU A 229 14.76 -5.20 -0.07
CA GLU A 229 13.66 -6.07 -0.47
C GLU A 229 13.15 -6.84 0.74
N THR A 230 11.84 -6.85 0.93
CA THR A 230 11.19 -7.53 2.05
C THR A 230 9.91 -8.22 1.59
N VAL A 231 9.25 -8.93 2.48
CA VAL A 231 7.93 -9.53 2.20
C VAL A 231 6.83 -8.49 1.96
N LEU A 232 7.03 -7.23 2.39
CA LEU A 232 6.09 -6.12 2.17
C LEU A 232 6.54 -5.16 1.08
N PHE A 233 7.84 -5.03 0.79
CA PHE A 233 8.41 -4.00 -0.05
C PHE A 233 9.21 -4.56 -1.21
N HIS A 234 8.77 -4.24 -2.43
CA HIS A 234 9.43 -4.58 -3.68
C HIS A 234 9.76 -3.29 -4.45
N LYS A 235 11.05 -2.93 -4.52
CA LYS A 235 11.53 -1.67 -5.13
C LYS A 235 11.02 -1.42 -6.55
N GLY A 236 10.85 -2.46 -7.34
CA GLY A 236 10.35 -2.37 -8.71
C GLY A 236 8.83 -2.20 -8.84
N ARG A 237 8.07 -2.25 -7.73
CA ARG A 237 6.60 -2.18 -7.74
C ARG A 237 6.03 -0.96 -7.04
N GLU A 238 6.82 -0.33 -6.18
CA GLU A 238 6.37 0.80 -5.37
C GLU A 238 7.00 2.10 -5.84
N LEU A 239 6.14 3.08 -6.12
CA LEU A 239 6.55 4.42 -6.52
C LEU A 239 6.24 5.39 -5.38
N TYR A 240 7.29 6.02 -4.82
CA TYR A 240 7.14 7.00 -3.75
C TYR A 240 6.26 8.17 -4.17
N GLY A 241 5.30 8.55 -3.34
CA GLY A 241 4.39 9.67 -3.59
C GLY A 241 3.18 9.34 -4.48
N LEU A 242 3.08 8.13 -5.03
CA LEU A 242 1.96 7.75 -5.89
C LEU A 242 0.64 7.71 -5.11
N TYR A 243 0.65 7.20 -3.88
CA TYR A 243 -0.53 7.20 -3.01
C TYR A 243 -1.00 8.63 -2.73
N GLU A 244 -0.09 9.51 -2.31
CA GLU A 244 -0.38 10.92 -2.02
C GLU A 244 -0.88 11.68 -3.25
N ALA A 245 -0.34 11.39 -4.44
CA ALA A 245 -0.81 11.96 -5.70
C ALA A 245 -2.25 11.53 -6.00
N ARG A 246 -2.58 10.25 -5.83
CA ARG A 246 -3.94 9.73 -6.00
C ARG A 246 -4.94 10.31 -5.00
N GLN A 247 -4.51 10.62 -3.78
CA GLN A 247 -5.36 11.30 -2.80
C GLN A 247 -5.61 12.78 -3.14
N ALA A 248 -4.66 13.43 -3.82
CA ALA A 248 -4.75 14.84 -4.17
C ALA A 248 -5.48 15.08 -5.51
N LEU A 249 -5.40 14.14 -6.45
CA LEU A 249 -5.89 14.27 -7.81
C LEU A 249 -6.95 13.20 -8.09
N ARG A 250 -8.12 13.64 -8.59
CA ARG A 250 -9.19 12.72 -9.02
C ARG A 250 -8.80 11.90 -10.24
N HIS A 251 -8.07 12.53 -11.17
CA HIS A 251 -7.50 11.92 -12.36
C HIS A 251 -6.03 12.30 -12.47
N ILE A 252 -5.21 11.36 -12.87
CA ILE A 252 -3.79 11.56 -13.14
C ILE A 252 -3.58 11.32 -14.64
N ASP A 253 -3.67 12.39 -15.42
CA ASP A 253 -3.49 12.32 -16.87
C ASP A 253 -2.03 12.14 -17.28
N GLN A 254 -1.11 12.64 -16.45
CA GLN A 254 0.32 12.55 -16.70
C GLN A 254 1.08 12.39 -15.40
N LEU A 255 2.04 11.48 -15.38
CA LEU A 255 2.93 11.22 -14.27
C LEU A 255 4.37 11.41 -14.73
N VAL A 256 5.08 12.36 -14.11
CA VAL A 256 6.51 12.54 -14.32
C VAL A 256 7.26 11.78 -13.23
N VAL A 257 7.87 10.67 -13.59
CA VAL A 257 8.70 9.89 -12.68
C VAL A 257 10.13 10.43 -12.76
N VAL A 258 10.63 10.93 -11.64
CA VAL A 258 12.01 11.41 -11.53
C VAL A 258 12.79 10.45 -10.63
N ALA A 259 13.88 9.91 -11.15
CA ALA A 259 14.87 9.21 -10.34
C ALA A 259 15.75 10.25 -9.65
N VAL A 260 15.35 10.71 -8.47
CA VAL A 260 16.11 11.72 -7.72
C VAL A 260 16.62 11.10 -6.44
N SER A 261 17.90 11.30 -6.17
CA SER A 261 18.34 11.44 -4.79
C SER A 261 17.51 12.56 -4.20
N TYR A 262 16.72 12.33 -3.14
CA TYR A 262 15.72 13.17 -2.46
C TYR A 262 16.02 14.69 -2.29
N THR A 263 16.67 15.32 -3.23
CA THR A 263 17.07 16.72 -3.16
C THR A 263 16.00 17.70 -3.65
N HIS A 264 14.92 17.25 -4.28
CA HIS A 264 13.90 18.11 -4.89
C HIS A 264 12.49 17.59 -4.67
N LEU A 265 12.04 17.52 -3.42
CA LEU A 265 10.61 17.63 -3.11
C LEU A 265 10.23 19.11 -3.12
N ARG A 266 10.42 19.79 -4.23
CA ARG A 266 9.66 21.01 -4.52
C ARG A 266 8.38 20.55 -5.18
N ALA A 267 7.27 20.71 -4.48
CA ALA A 267 5.97 20.81 -5.13
C ALA A 267 6.09 21.99 -6.10
N HIS A 268 6.20 21.72 -7.40
CA HIS A 268 5.84 22.73 -8.37
C HIS A 268 4.33 22.91 -8.25
N GLU A 269 3.92 23.97 -7.57
CA GLU A 269 2.64 24.60 -7.80
C GLU A 269 2.65 25.01 -9.27
N THR A 270 2.04 24.22 -10.13
CA THR A 270 1.62 24.69 -11.44
C THR A 270 0.41 25.59 -11.16
N GLY A 271 0.69 26.87 -11.09
CA GLY A 271 -0.32 27.92 -11.09
C GLY A 271 -1.06 27.93 -12.44
N SER A 272 -2.34 28.27 -12.34
CA SER A 272 -3.35 28.66 -13.33
C SER A 272 -3.72 27.63 -14.37
#